data_f06d24bc52d35d006d02d385991eb66e
#
_entry.id   f06d24bc52d35d006d02d385991eb66e
#
_cell.length_a   1.000
_cell.length_b   1.000
_cell.length_c   1.000
_cell.angle_alpha   90.00
_cell.angle_beta   90.00
_cell.angle_gamma   90.00
#
_symmetry.space_group_name_H-M   'P 1'
#
loop_
_entity.id
_entity.type
_entity.pdbx_description
1 polymer ?
#
loop_
_entity_poly.entity_id
_entity_poly.type
_entity_poly.pdbx_seq_one_letter_code
_entity_poly.pdbx_strand_id
1 'polypeptide(L)'
;MSMKRREFLAAGLGLSITSTVSALAQQGTAAPDRAGRGGAGGGHAATPTRSAKTTRMFKSPGVYPNALAVMTDGPGGLWIGQQKVTPQSAQTYNLPLDPDRDEVAWLVDWNGKLLNTVHTHSRNTSGLAYGAGCVWMGANADPFGIFQVDLNSRQISHRQIPLSIDGNGGGCHGVKMQNGKLWIAALRLGGILCVDPTTWVPESLIRVSSEEKPRLHDMAFDNEGNIWVVTGNNSNSYAEGKAGLNKYDGKTGQLLMTVDLAPGSCDPHGLVWHDGRLISCDAGIHPGWKGMESPHSGYIFSIEIV
;
A
#
# COMPACT_ATOMS: atom_id res chain seq x y z
N MET A 1 -43.16 16.06 -48.25
CA MET A 1 -41.98 16.88 -48.59
C MET A 1 -40.73 16.14 -48.08
N SER A 2 -39.98 15.54 -49.00
CA SER A 2 -38.84 14.66 -48.77
C SER A 2 -37.58 15.50 -48.60
N MET A 3 -36.78 15.28 -47.54
CA MET A 3 -35.43 15.84 -47.45
C MET A 3 -34.38 14.71 -47.38
N LYS A 4 -33.49 14.79 -48.35
CA LYS A 4 -32.44 13.84 -48.70
C LYS A 4 -31.35 13.76 -47.64
N ARG A 5 -30.89 12.53 -47.36
CA ARG A 5 -29.63 12.20 -46.65
C ARG A 5 -28.44 12.72 -47.47
N ARG A 6 -27.51 13.40 -46.80
CA ARG A 6 -26.16 13.68 -47.31
C ARG A 6 -25.18 12.72 -46.67
N GLU A 7 -24.55 11.90 -47.48
CA GLU A 7 -23.42 11.07 -47.13
C GLU A 7 -22.17 11.94 -47.02
N PHE A 8 -21.45 11.82 -45.90
CA PHE A 8 -20.10 12.36 -45.77
C PHE A 8 -19.11 11.19 -45.83
N LEU A 9 -18.36 11.15 -46.92
CA LEU A 9 -17.16 10.36 -47.07
C LEU A 9 -16.07 10.93 -46.15
N ALA A 10 -15.62 10.18 -45.15
CA ALA A 10 -14.42 10.44 -44.36
C ALA A 10 -13.24 9.67 -44.97
N ALA A 11 -12.30 10.40 -45.56
CA ALA A 11 -11.04 9.86 -46.01
C ALA A 11 -10.15 9.56 -44.79
N GLY A 12 -9.90 8.30 -44.53
CA GLY A 12 -8.98 7.86 -43.50
C GLY A 12 -7.52 7.98 -43.95
N LEU A 13 -6.78 8.90 -43.36
CA LEU A 13 -5.32 8.88 -43.39
C LEU A 13 -4.84 7.97 -42.21
N GLY A 14 -4.44 6.77 -42.55
CA GLY A 14 -3.79 5.85 -41.66
C GLY A 14 -2.36 6.31 -41.33
N LEU A 15 -2.15 6.88 -40.15
CA LEU A 15 -0.86 7.02 -39.58
C LEU A 15 -0.57 5.75 -38.76
N SER A 16 0.24 4.86 -39.34
CA SER A 16 0.85 3.72 -38.62
C SER A 16 1.91 4.25 -37.66
N ILE A 17 1.55 4.40 -36.40
CA ILE A 17 2.53 4.60 -35.34
C ILE A 17 3.03 3.20 -34.97
N THR A 18 4.16 2.79 -35.52
CA THR A 18 4.95 1.67 -35.02
C THR A 18 5.54 2.08 -33.67
N SER A 19 4.83 1.77 -32.60
CA SER A 19 5.38 1.82 -31.26
C SER A 19 6.39 0.69 -31.10
N THR A 20 7.67 1.04 -31.17
CA THR A 20 8.75 0.19 -30.68
C THR A 20 8.60 0.11 -29.15
N VAL A 21 7.82 -0.85 -28.68
CA VAL A 21 7.90 -1.33 -27.31
C VAL A 21 9.21 -2.09 -27.19
N SER A 22 10.26 -1.39 -26.75
CA SER A 22 11.53 -2.02 -26.40
C SER A 22 11.28 -3.06 -25.32
N ALA A 23 11.58 -4.30 -25.66
CA ALA A 23 11.46 -5.47 -24.82
C ALA A 23 12.36 -5.33 -23.58
N LEU A 24 11.77 -5.00 -22.45
CA LEU A 24 12.34 -5.16 -21.11
C LEU A 24 11.82 -6.45 -20.43
N ALA A 25 11.17 -7.31 -21.22
CA ALA A 25 10.69 -8.60 -20.76
C ALA A 25 11.39 -9.70 -21.55
N GLN A 26 12.66 -9.99 -21.27
CA GLN A 26 13.30 -11.29 -21.46
C GLN A 26 14.81 -11.18 -21.22
N GLN A 27 15.23 -11.32 -19.97
CA GLN A 27 16.50 -11.95 -19.65
C GLN A 27 16.29 -12.89 -18.47
N GLY A 28 15.56 -13.97 -18.74
CA GLY A 28 15.71 -15.21 -18.02
C GLY A 28 16.92 -15.91 -18.59
N THR A 29 18.12 -15.56 -18.13
CA THR A 29 19.32 -16.36 -18.41
C THR A 29 19.29 -17.59 -17.52
N ALA A 30 19.14 -18.77 -18.17
CA ALA A 30 19.45 -20.05 -17.56
C ALA A 30 20.82 -19.96 -16.90
N ALA A 31 20.93 -20.35 -15.63
CA ALA A 31 22.17 -20.45 -14.91
C ALA A 31 23.06 -21.49 -15.60
N PRO A 32 24.34 -21.19 -15.93
CA PRO A 32 25.27 -22.21 -16.31
C PRO A 32 25.68 -23.02 -15.07
N ASP A 33 25.61 -24.35 -15.20
CA ASP A 33 26.19 -25.30 -14.26
C ASP A 33 27.62 -24.88 -13.92
N ARG A 34 27.88 -24.47 -12.70
CA ARG A 34 29.22 -24.23 -12.17
C ARG A 34 29.60 -25.36 -11.23
N ALA A 35 30.20 -26.37 -11.84
CA ALA A 35 31.10 -27.29 -11.11
C ALA A 35 32.25 -26.50 -10.49
N GLY A 36 32.44 -26.65 -9.23
CA GLY A 36 33.64 -26.53 -8.42
C GLY A 36 34.58 -25.35 -8.64
N ARG A 37 34.51 -24.32 -7.80
CA ARG A 37 35.70 -23.65 -7.25
C ARG A 37 35.40 -23.21 -5.81
N GLY A 38 36.11 -23.80 -4.86
CA GLY A 38 36.18 -23.32 -3.50
C GLY A 38 36.71 -21.89 -3.48
N GLY A 39 35.83 -20.93 -3.18
CA GLY A 39 36.16 -19.56 -2.94
C GLY A 39 35.74 -19.23 -1.48
N ALA A 40 36.66 -18.64 -0.73
CA ALA A 40 36.49 -18.24 0.65
C ALA A 40 35.14 -17.57 0.89
N GLY A 41 34.32 -18.16 1.75
CA GLY A 41 33.02 -17.63 2.15
C GLY A 41 33.20 -16.31 2.86
N GLY A 42 32.97 -15.21 2.13
CA GLY A 42 32.60 -13.94 2.75
C GLY A 42 31.23 -14.17 3.37
N GLY A 43 31.18 -14.44 4.69
CA GLY A 43 29.93 -14.57 5.42
C GLY A 43 29.16 -13.26 5.27
N HIS A 44 28.07 -13.28 4.53
CA HIS A 44 27.10 -12.18 4.62
C HIS A 44 26.67 -12.09 6.08
N ALA A 45 26.92 -10.96 6.72
CA ALA A 45 26.44 -10.73 8.06
C ALA A 45 24.92 -10.97 8.07
N ALA A 46 24.46 -11.77 9.03
CA ALA A 46 23.03 -12.04 9.16
C ALA A 46 22.26 -10.70 9.30
N THR A 47 21.14 -10.59 8.61
CA THR A 47 20.29 -9.39 8.73
C THR A 47 19.91 -9.19 10.19
N PRO A 48 20.16 -8.01 10.80
CA PRO A 48 19.87 -7.78 12.19
C PRO A 48 18.36 -7.84 12.45
N THR A 49 17.99 -8.49 13.53
CA THR A 49 16.62 -8.48 14.06
C THR A 49 16.57 -7.60 15.29
N ARG A 50 15.55 -6.76 15.39
CA ARG A 50 15.25 -5.87 16.51
C ARG A 50 13.86 -6.17 17.06
N SER A 51 13.60 -5.70 18.26
CA SER A 51 12.26 -5.69 18.83
C SER A 51 11.66 -4.30 18.74
N ALA A 52 10.33 -4.19 18.79
CA ALA A 52 9.65 -2.92 18.88
C ALA A 52 8.49 -2.96 19.87
N LYS A 53 8.14 -1.77 20.38
CA LYS A 53 6.99 -1.51 21.22
C LYS A 53 6.05 -0.57 20.52
N THR A 54 4.75 -0.69 20.81
CA THR A 54 3.72 0.21 20.30
C THR A 54 3.11 1.04 21.43
N THR A 55 2.88 2.31 21.16
CA THR A 55 2.22 3.23 22.11
C THR A 55 1.04 3.90 21.43
N ARG A 56 -0.16 3.71 21.98
CA ARG A 56 -1.39 4.33 21.49
C ARG A 56 -1.28 5.85 21.55
N MET A 57 -1.70 6.53 20.50
CA MET A 57 -1.75 7.98 20.42
C MET A 57 -3.20 8.47 20.60
N PHE A 58 -4.07 8.16 19.64
CA PHE A 58 -5.48 8.54 19.66
C PHE A 58 -6.31 7.53 18.85
N LYS A 59 -7.64 7.57 18.96
CA LYS A 59 -8.54 6.79 18.12
C LYS A 59 -8.85 7.54 16.81
N SER A 60 -8.93 6.78 15.72
CA SER A 60 -9.47 7.28 14.46
C SER A 60 -10.92 7.75 14.62
N PRO A 61 -11.41 8.69 13.77
CA PRO A 61 -12.80 9.17 13.84
C PRO A 61 -13.85 8.07 13.64
N GLY A 62 -13.50 6.97 12.99
CA GLY A 62 -14.37 5.81 12.80
C GLY A 62 -13.64 4.50 12.95
N VAL A 63 -14.33 3.39 12.66
CA VAL A 63 -13.82 2.03 12.80
C VAL A 63 -12.93 1.62 11.61
N TYR A 64 -12.06 0.65 11.85
CA TYR A 64 -11.24 -0.04 10.85
C TYR A 64 -10.30 0.88 10.05
N PRO A 65 -9.46 1.73 10.70
CA PRO A 65 -8.40 2.47 10.01
C PRO A 65 -7.40 1.48 9.43
N ASN A 66 -7.14 1.57 8.12
CA ASN A 66 -6.32 0.58 7.42
C ASN A 66 -5.17 1.18 6.60
N ALA A 67 -5.20 2.48 6.36
CA ALA A 67 -4.20 3.17 5.56
C ALA A 67 -3.88 4.55 6.14
N LEU A 68 -2.64 5.00 6.00
CA LEU A 68 -2.19 6.31 6.51
C LEU A 68 -1.41 7.09 5.44
N ALA A 69 -1.56 8.42 5.46
CA ALA A 69 -0.69 9.34 4.70
C ALA A 69 -0.50 10.65 5.47
N VAL A 70 0.70 11.21 5.41
CA VAL A 70 0.97 12.53 5.99
C VAL A 70 0.57 13.61 5.00
N MET A 71 -0.19 14.60 5.46
CA MET A 71 -0.43 15.85 4.74
C MET A 71 0.65 16.86 5.14
N THR A 72 1.48 17.26 4.18
CA THR A 72 2.65 18.11 4.43
C THR A 72 2.40 19.59 4.13
N ASP A 73 1.29 19.91 3.49
CA ASP A 73 0.87 21.27 3.14
C ASP A 73 -0.46 21.64 3.82
N GLY A 74 -0.94 22.86 3.62
CA GLY A 74 -2.16 23.35 4.20
C GLY A 74 -2.14 23.32 5.74
N PRO A 75 -3.19 22.76 6.40
CA PRO A 75 -3.24 22.66 7.86
C PRO A 75 -2.26 21.62 8.42
N GLY A 76 -1.66 20.78 7.58
CA GLY A 76 -0.92 19.60 8.01
C GLY A 76 -1.80 18.53 8.64
N GLY A 77 -1.22 17.39 9.00
CA GLY A 77 -1.91 16.33 9.72
C GLY A 77 -1.78 14.94 9.10
N LEU A 78 -2.66 14.06 9.55
CA LEU A 78 -2.65 12.64 9.17
C LEU A 78 -3.96 12.28 8.46
N TRP A 79 -3.85 11.83 7.22
CA TRP A 79 -4.93 11.13 6.53
C TRP A 79 -5.03 9.69 7.02
N ILE A 80 -6.24 9.25 7.34
CA ILE A 80 -6.55 7.91 7.83
C ILE A 80 -7.62 7.33 6.91
N GLY A 81 -7.29 6.26 6.19
CA GLY A 81 -8.23 5.55 5.31
C GLY A 81 -8.99 4.47 6.05
N GLN A 82 -10.30 4.43 5.84
CA GLN A 82 -11.18 3.42 6.39
C GLN A 82 -11.22 2.19 5.46
N GLN A 83 -11.13 1.02 6.05
CA GLN A 83 -11.58 -0.22 5.44
C GLN A 83 -12.95 -0.58 5.99
N LYS A 84 -13.93 -0.94 5.15
CA LYS A 84 -15.19 -1.52 5.59
C LYS A 84 -15.23 -3.02 5.36
N VAL A 85 -16.07 -3.71 6.12
CA VAL A 85 -16.23 -5.16 6.01
C VAL A 85 -16.91 -5.50 4.67
N THR A 86 -16.16 -6.12 3.76
CA THR A 86 -16.68 -6.64 2.50
C THR A 86 -17.33 -8.01 2.70
N PRO A 87 -18.16 -8.52 1.75
CA PRO A 87 -18.69 -9.87 1.84
C PRO A 87 -17.62 -10.94 2.04
N GLN A 88 -16.47 -10.80 1.39
CA GLN A 88 -15.34 -11.72 1.54
C GLN A 88 -14.72 -11.64 2.93
N SER A 89 -14.46 -10.42 3.45
CA SER A 89 -13.91 -10.28 4.81
C SER A 89 -14.91 -10.69 5.88
N ALA A 90 -16.22 -10.43 5.71
CA ALA A 90 -17.26 -10.93 6.61
C ALA A 90 -17.20 -12.44 6.73
N GLN A 91 -17.12 -13.15 5.61
CA GLN A 91 -16.99 -14.61 5.59
C GLN A 91 -15.66 -15.10 6.18
N THR A 92 -14.56 -14.45 5.81
CA THR A 92 -13.21 -14.87 6.23
C THR A 92 -12.98 -14.70 7.73
N TYR A 93 -13.47 -13.61 8.30
CA TYR A 93 -13.20 -13.23 9.69
C TYR A 93 -14.39 -13.43 10.63
N ASN A 94 -15.52 -13.91 10.11
CA ASN A 94 -16.78 -14.08 10.85
C ASN A 94 -17.26 -12.76 11.48
N LEU A 95 -17.27 -11.70 10.69
CA LEU A 95 -17.71 -10.37 11.10
C LEU A 95 -19.06 -10.02 10.48
N PRO A 96 -19.86 -9.14 11.10
CA PRO A 96 -21.06 -8.62 10.48
C PRO A 96 -20.69 -7.81 9.22
N LEU A 97 -21.49 -7.99 8.16
CA LEU A 97 -21.32 -7.21 6.93
C LEU A 97 -21.75 -5.77 7.20
N ASP A 98 -20.92 -4.81 6.75
CA ASP A 98 -21.25 -3.39 6.78
C ASP A 98 -22.32 -3.10 5.68
N PRO A 99 -23.52 -2.58 6.05
CA PRO A 99 -24.56 -2.27 5.08
C PRO A 99 -24.22 -1.09 4.17
N ASP A 100 -23.47 -0.12 4.69
CA ASP A 100 -22.96 1.01 3.92
C ASP A 100 -21.63 0.64 3.26
N ARG A 101 -21.59 0.77 1.92
CA ARG A 101 -20.42 0.38 1.12
C ARG A 101 -19.43 1.51 0.90
N ASP A 102 -19.78 2.75 1.24
CA ASP A 102 -18.92 3.90 1.01
C ASP A 102 -17.83 3.99 2.07
N GLU A 103 -16.60 3.93 1.64
CA GLU A 103 -15.43 4.13 2.50
C GLU A 103 -15.00 5.60 2.46
N VAL A 104 -14.39 6.05 3.55
CA VAL A 104 -13.93 7.44 3.69
C VAL A 104 -12.47 7.48 4.12
N ALA A 105 -11.83 8.61 3.86
CA ALA A 105 -10.57 8.97 4.49
C ALA A 105 -10.77 10.24 5.32
N TRP A 106 -10.27 10.23 6.54
CA TRP A 106 -10.33 11.34 7.48
C TRP A 106 -8.97 12.03 7.54
N LEU A 107 -8.96 13.35 7.38
CA LEU A 107 -7.83 14.18 7.80
C LEU A 107 -8.01 14.56 9.26
N VAL A 108 -7.04 14.27 10.08
CA VAL A 108 -7.00 14.68 11.49
C VAL A 108 -5.72 15.47 11.79
N ASP A 109 -5.76 16.34 12.81
CA ASP A 109 -4.54 16.90 13.36
C ASP A 109 -3.77 15.83 14.18
N TRP A 110 -2.58 16.16 14.65
CA TRP A 110 -1.73 15.22 15.41
C TRP A 110 -2.26 14.90 16.84
N ASN A 111 -3.39 15.48 17.24
CA ASN A 111 -4.13 15.13 18.45
C ASN A 111 -5.40 14.31 18.16
N GLY A 112 -5.65 13.97 16.90
CA GLY A 112 -6.80 13.19 16.47
C GLY A 112 -8.07 14.00 16.23
N LYS A 113 -8.01 15.35 16.23
CA LYS A 113 -9.16 16.20 15.90
C LYS A 113 -9.42 16.16 14.41
N LEU A 114 -10.66 15.83 14.03
CA LEU A 114 -11.10 15.78 12.64
C LEU A 114 -11.05 17.17 11.99
N LEU A 115 -10.40 17.26 10.83
CA LEU A 115 -10.25 18.47 10.02
C LEU A 115 -11.00 18.38 8.69
N ASN A 116 -11.03 17.21 8.05
CA ASN A 116 -11.72 16.99 6.79
C ASN A 116 -12.11 15.50 6.64
N THR A 117 -13.05 15.22 5.74
CA THR A 117 -13.45 13.86 5.34
C THR A 117 -13.67 13.84 3.84
N VAL A 118 -13.13 12.83 3.16
CA VAL A 118 -13.38 12.58 1.73
C VAL A 118 -13.90 11.18 1.51
N HIS A 119 -14.79 11.00 0.53
CA HIS A 119 -15.17 9.68 0.03
C HIS A 119 -14.05 9.11 -0.84
N THR A 120 -13.66 7.87 -0.59
CA THR A 120 -12.50 7.28 -1.28
C THR A 120 -12.83 6.73 -2.65
N HIS A 121 -14.09 6.39 -2.91
CA HIS A 121 -14.56 5.65 -4.09
C HIS A 121 -13.91 4.26 -4.27
N SER A 122 -12.89 3.94 -3.48
CA SER A 122 -12.22 2.63 -3.42
C SER A 122 -12.94 1.69 -2.46
N ARG A 123 -12.57 0.40 -2.52
CA ARG A 123 -13.10 -0.63 -1.62
C ARG A 123 -11.94 -1.37 -0.96
N ASN A 124 -12.12 -1.70 0.31
CA ASN A 124 -11.04 -2.24 1.13
C ASN A 124 -9.79 -1.36 0.98
N THR A 125 -9.98 -0.06 1.31
CA THR A 125 -8.92 0.95 1.16
C THR A 125 -7.75 0.60 2.07
N SER A 126 -6.66 0.12 1.46
CA SER A 126 -5.52 -0.44 2.18
C SER A 126 -4.24 0.38 2.03
N GLY A 127 -4.24 1.39 1.19
CA GLY A 127 -3.12 2.31 1.01
C GLY A 127 -3.60 3.74 0.82
N LEU A 128 -2.88 4.71 1.40
CA LEU A 128 -3.08 6.13 1.20
C LEU A 128 -1.78 6.84 0.87
N ALA A 129 -1.88 7.81 -0.05
CA ALA A 129 -0.88 8.84 -0.25
C ALA A 129 -1.54 10.21 -0.37
N TYR A 130 -0.80 11.25 -0.04
CA TYR A 130 -1.18 12.63 -0.29
C TYR A 130 -0.14 13.29 -1.17
N GLY A 131 -0.58 13.99 -2.20
CA GLY A 131 0.30 14.74 -3.08
C GLY A 131 -0.45 15.40 -4.23
N ALA A 132 0.10 16.51 -4.73
CA ALA A 132 -0.51 17.34 -5.77
C ALA A 132 -1.93 17.81 -5.41
N GLY A 133 -2.21 18.12 -4.14
CA GLY A 133 -3.52 18.56 -3.65
C GLY A 133 -4.61 17.49 -3.68
N CYS A 134 -4.23 16.22 -3.82
CA CYS A 134 -5.15 15.07 -3.92
C CYS A 134 -4.79 13.98 -2.91
N VAL A 135 -5.79 13.20 -2.55
CA VAL A 135 -5.64 11.94 -1.83
C VAL A 135 -5.68 10.80 -2.84
N TRP A 136 -4.71 9.89 -2.74
CA TRP A 136 -4.59 8.71 -3.56
C TRP A 136 -4.87 7.48 -2.72
N MET A 137 -5.68 6.56 -3.20
CA MET A 137 -6.11 5.37 -2.48
C MET A 137 -5.81 4.10 -3.25
N GLY A 138 -5.30 3.10 -2.55
CA GLY A 138 -5.14 1.75 -3.06
C GLY A 138 -6.32 0.87 -2.67
N ALA A 139 -7.02 0.30 -3.65
CA ALA A 139 -8.14 -0.60 -3.45
C ALA A 139 -7.68 -2.06 -3.42
N ASN A 140 -7.99 -2.79 -2.35
CA ASN A 140 -7.74 -4.22 -2.23
C ASN A 140 -9.00 -5.09 -2.40
N ALA A 141 -10.07 -4.50 -2.92
CA ALA A 141 -11.29 -5.18 -3.37
C ALA A 141 -11.83 -4.49 -4.62
N ASP A 142 -12.69 -5.18 -5.36
CA ASP A 142 -13.29 -4.66 -6.60
C ASP A 142 -14.13 -3.39 -6.34
N PRO A 143 -13.91 -2.36 -7.18
CA PRO A 143 -13.00 -2.25 -8.33
C PRO A 143 -11.56 -1.98 -7.89
N PHE A 144 -10.66 -2.90 -8.29
CA PHE A 144 -9.24 -2.81 -7.96
C PHE A 144 -8.54 -1.62 -8.63
N GLY A 145 -7.43 -1.18 -8.07
CA GLY A 145 -6.57 -0.15 -8.65
C GLY A 145 -6.30 1.02 -7.72
N ILE A 146 -5.88 2.11 -8.33
CA ILE A 146 -5.54 3.35 -7.62
C ILE A 146 -6.57 4.41 -7.97
N PHE A 147 -7.21 4.93 -6.95
CA PHE A 147 -8.14 6.04 -7.03
C PHE A 147 -7.43 7.35 -6.65
N GLN A 148 -7.85 8.43 -7.26
CA GLN A 148 -7.40 9.77 -6.94
C GLN A 148 -8.62 10.66 -6.73
N VAL A 149 -8.70 11.34 -5.60
CA VAL A 149 -9.78 12.29 -5.30
C VAL A 149 -9.22 13.64 -4.86
N ASP A 150 -9.96 14.72 -5.12
CA ASP A 150 -9.66 16.02 -4.53
C ASP A 150 -10.17 16.10 -3.08
N LEU A 151 -9.86 17.20 -2.41
CA LEU A 151 -10.24 17.43 -1.01
C LEU A 151 -11.77 17.64 -0.79
N ASN A 152 -12.55 17.68 -1.87
CA ASN A 152 -14.01 17.76 -1.87
C ASN A 152 -14.67 16.43 -2.31
N SER A 153 -13.93 15.32 -2.28
CA SER A 153 -14.39 13.98 -2.64
C SER A 153 -14.68 13.75 -4.15
N ARG A 154 -14.32 14.69 -5.02
CA ARG A 154 -14.50 14.48 -6.46
C ARG A 154 -13.43 13.52 -6.97
N GLN A 155 -13.85 12.42 -7.58
CA GLN A 155 -12.94 11.49 -8.23
C GLN A 155 -12.28 12.15 -9.45
N ILE A 156 -10.96 12.23 -9.44
CA ILE A 156 -10.13 12.75 -10.51
C ILE A 156 -9.75 11.64 -11.49
N SER A 157 -9.35 10.49 -10.96
CA SER A 157 -8.97 9.33 -11.77
C SER A 157 -9.18 8.01 -11.03
N HIS A 158 -9.32 6.93 -11.80
CA HIS A 158 -9.18 5.55 -11.36
C HIS A 158 -8.32 4.82 -12.38
N ARG A 159 -7.25 4.20 -11.94
CA ARG A 159 -6.26 3.57 -12.82
C ARG A 159 -5.88 2.19 -12.31
N GLN A 160 -5.73 1.24 -13.24
CA GLN A 160 -5.21 -0.09 -12.92
C GLN A 160 -3.72 -0.01 -12.57
N ILE A 161 -3.25 -0.92 -11.69
CA ILE A 161 -1.83 -1.01 -11.37
C ILE A 161 -1.07 -1.44 -12.63
N PRO A 162 -0.05 -0.70 -13.09
CA PRO A 162 0.72 -1.08 -14.27
C PRO A 162 1.39 -2.45 -14.12
N LEU A 163 1.65 -3.12 -15.24
CA LEU A 163 2.28 -4.45 -15.30
C LEU A 163 1.44 -5.60 -14.72
N SER A 164 0.24 -5.35 -14.26
CA SER A 164 -0.66 -6.40 -13.84
C SER A 164 -1.35 -7.01 -15.06
N ILE A 165 -1.06 -8.29 -15.33
CA ILE A 165 -1.26 -8.95 -16.63
C ILE A 165 -2.72 -9.27 -16.96
N ASP A 166 -3.64 -9.26 -16.00
CA ASP A 166 -4.94 -9.92 -16.18
C ASP A 166 -6.14 -8.97 -16.36
N GLY A 167 -5.94 -7.71 -16.70
CA GLY A 167 -7.04 -6.72 -16.72
C GLY A 167 -7.70 -6.53 -15.35
N ASN A 168 -7.37 -7.36 -14.40
CA ASN A 168 -7.86 -7.42 -13.04
C ASN A 168 -6.78 -6.99 -12.06
N GLY A 169 -6.05 -5.95 -12.42
CA GLY A 169 -4.93 -5.25 -11.76
C GLY A 169 -4.39 -5.75 -10.43
N GLY A 170 -5.11 -6.61 -9.80
CA GLY A 170 -4.86 -7.12 -8.46
C GLY A 170 -5.06 -6.06 -7.39
N GLY A 171 -5.14 -6.51 -6.15
CA GLY A 171 -5.18 -5.63 -4.98
C GLY A 171 -3.87 -4.90 -4.77
N CYS A 172 -3.99 -3.75 -4.17
CA CYS A 172 -2.90 -2.94 -3.69
C CYS A 172 -3.08 -2.77 -2.18
N HIS A 173 -2.00 -2.91 -1.42
CA HIS A 173 -2.04 -2.49 -0.02
C HIS A 173 -1.49 -1.07 0.13
N GLY A 174 -0.19 -0.87 0.30
CA GLY A 174 0.38 0.45 0.52
C GLY A 174 0.40 1.33 -0.74
N VAL A 175 0.15 2.61 -0.56
CA VAL A 175 0.40 3.66 -1.55
C VAL A 175 1.09 4.83 -0.87
N LYS A 176 2.19 5.33 -1.45
CA LYS A 176 2.89 6.50 -0.91
C LYS A 176 3.32 7.44 -2.02
N MET A 177 3.30 8.73 -1.71
CA MET A 177 3.91 9.75 -2.55
C MET A 177 5.30 10.08 -1.99
N GLN A 178 6.33 9.87 -2.79
CA GLN A 178 7.71 10.15 -2.40
C GLN A 178 8.48 10.74 -3.58
N ASN A 179 9.07 11.92 -3.39
CA ASN A 179 9.84 12.63 -4.41
C ASN A 179 9.07 12.81 -5.74
N GLY A 180 7.78 13.13 -5.66
CA GLY A 180 6.91 13.33 -6.82
C GLY A 180 6.52 12.04 -7.57
N LYS A 181 6.88 10.87 -7.06
CA LYS A 181 6.51 9.56 -7.60
C LYS A 181 5.51 8.86 -6.70
N LEU A 182 4.67 8.03 -7.31
CA LEU A 182 3.73 7.19 -6.59
C LEU A 182 4.32 5.78 -6.44
N TRP A 183 4.42 5.34 -5.20
CA TRP A 183 4.92 4.03 -4.83
C TRP A 183 3.77 3.14 -4.39
N ILE A 184 3.66 1.93 -4.94
CA ILE A 184 2.52 1.04 -4.81
C ILE A 184 2.99 -0.33 -4.32
N ALA A 185 2.50 -0.77 -3.17
CA ALA A 185 2.68 -2.15 -2.72
C ALA A 185 1.79 -3.08 -3.57
N ALA A 186 2.33 -3.50 -4.71
CA ALA A 186 1.63 -4.25 -5.74
C ALA A 186 1.67 -5.75 -5.42
N LEU A 187 0.59 -6.27 -4.84
CA LEU A 187 0.55 -7.63 -4.28
C LEU A 187 0.86 -8.70 -5.31
N ARG A 188 0.29 -8.61 -6.51
CA ARG A 188 0.52 -9.59 -7.58
C ARG A 188 1.92 -9.53 -8.18
N LEU A 189 2.58 -8.40 -8.08
CA LEU A 189 3.95 -8.24 -8.52
C LEU A 189 4.97 -8.67 -7.45
N GLY A 190 4.52 -8.91 -6.22
CA GLY A 190 5.37 -9.29 -5.09
C GLY A 190 6.41 -8.23 -4.73
N GLY A 191 6.05 -6.94 -4.84
CA GLY A 191 7.00 -5.88 -4.59
C GLY A 191 6.39 -4.48 -4.59
N ILE A 192 7.26 -3.50 -4.45
CA ILE A 192 6.91 -2.07 -4.43
C ILE A 192 7.22 -1.49 -5.80
N LEU A 193 6.17 -1.09 -6.51
CA LEU A 193 6.23 -0.51 -7.84
C LEU A 193 6.28 1.02 -7.74
N CYS A 194 7.28 1.65 -8.38
CA CYS A 194 7.35 3.09 -8.55
C CYS A 194 6.76 3.48 -9.91
N VAL A 195 5.83 4.43 -9.91
CA VAL A 195 5.24 4.96 -11.14
C VAL A 195 5.27 6.49 -11.16
N ASP A 196 5.37 7.06 -12.35
CA ASP A 196 5.10 8.47 -12.55
C ASP A 196 3.58 8.73 -12.45
N PRO A 197 3.10 9.55 -11.51
CA PRO A 197 1.67 9.73 -11.29
C PRO A 197 0.94 10.43 -12.44
N THR A 198 1.66 11.14 -13.31
CA THR A 198 1.10 11.86 -14.45
C THR A 198 0.98 10.95 -15.67
N THR A 199 2.09 10.32 -16.07
CA THR A 199 2.15 9.48 -17.28
C THR A 199 1.71 8.04 -17.04
N TRP A 200 1.68 7.60 -15.77
CA TRP A 200 1.38 6.24 -15.33
C TRP A 200 2.40 5.19 -15.81
N VAL A 201 3.60 5.66 -16.17
CA VAL A 201 4.70 4.80 -16.61
C VAL A 201 5.41 4.22 -15.40
N PRO A 202 5.60 2.90 -15.31
CA PRO A 202 6.41 2.27 -14.27
C PRO A 202 7.89 2.60 -14.48
N GLU A 203 8.57 2.98 -13.40
CA GLU A 203 9.99 3.35 -13.42
C GLU A 203 10.88 2.29 -12.78
N SER A 204 10.40 1.65 -11.72
CA SER A 204 11.14 0.59 -11.04
C SER A 204 10.21 -0.34 -10.26
N LEU A 205 10.69 -1.54 -9.99
CA LEU A 205 10.05 -2.53 -9.12
C LEU A 205 11.07 -3.07 -8.13
N ILE A 206 10.87 -2.79 -6.85
CA ILE A 206 11.66 -3.33 -5.75
C ILE A 206 10.94 -4.57 -5.22
N ARG A 207 11.55 -5.74 -5.35
CA ARG A 207 11.00 -6.98 -4.79
C ARG A 207 11.31 -7.05 -3.30
N VAL A 208 10.26 -7.18 -2.49
CA VAL A 208 10.34 -7.14 -1.03
C VAL A 208 9.72 -8.38 -0.37
N SER A 209 9.54 -9.45 -1.12
CA SER A 209 9.01 -10.69 -0.54
C SER A 209 10.10 -11.43 0.25
N SER A 210 9.77 -11.89 1.46
CA SER A 210 10.54 -12.88 2.19
C SER A 210 9.68 -14.10 2.45
N GLU A 211 10.26 -15.31 2.34
CA GLU A 211 9.53 -16.55 2.61
C GLU A 211 9.08 -16.63 4.08
N GLU A 212 9.86 -16.06 4.99
CA GLU A 212 9.57 -16.06 6.42
C GLU A 212 8.46 -15.07 6.81
N LYS A 213 8.36 -13.94 6.09
CA LYS A 213 7.40 -12.87 6.36
C LYS A 213 6.73 -12.43 5.05
N PRO A 214 5.83 -13.25 4.49
CA PRO A 214 5.28 -13.05 3.14
C PRO A 214 4.31 -11.86 3.02
N ARG A 215 3.81 -11.31 4.13
CA ARG A 215 2.87 -10.21 4.09
C ARG A 215 3.55 -8.95 3.58
N LEU A 216 3.01 -8.39 2.51
CA LEU A 216 3.31 -7.06 2.00
C LEU A 216 2.07 -6.19 2.25
N HIS A 217 2.11 -5.33 3.28
CA HIS A 217 1.00 -4.44 3.60
C HIS A 217 1.33 -2.99 3.23
N ASP A 218 1.33 -2.07 4.19
CA ASP A 218 1.69 -0.68 3.90
C ASP A 218 3.20 -0.43 4.07
N MET A 219 3.67 0.70 3.58
CA MET A 219 5.06 1.09 3.61
C MET A 219 5.24 2.55 4.03
N ALA A 220 6.43 2.91 4.46
CA ALA A 220 6.85 4.29 4.72
C ALA A 220 8.30 4.48 4.29
N PHE A 221 8.65 5.71 3.90
CA PHE A 221 10.04 6.09 3.62
C PHE A 221 10.59 6.87 4.81
N ASP A 222 11.77 6.47 5.31
CA ASP A 222 12.49 7.24 6.31
C ASP A 222 13.31 8.39 5.70
N ASN A 223 13.95 9.19 6.54
CA ASN A 223 14.72 10.36 6.10
C ASN A 223 15.95 9.97 5.27
N GLU A 224 16.40 8.72 5.35
CA GLU A 224 17.53 8.20 4.58
C GLU A 224 17.09 7.63 3.22
N GLY A 225 15.77 7.55 2.99
CA GLY A 225 15.16 6.98 1.78
C GLY A 225 15.03 5.46 1.84
N ASN A 226 15.21 4.83 2.99
CA ASN A 226 14.90 3.42 3.17
C ASN A 226 13.40 3.19 3.26
N ILE A 227 12.97 1.99 2.90
CA ILE A 227 11.56 1.60 2.89
C ILE A 227 11.28 0.70 4.09
N TRP A 228 10.39 1.15 4.94
CA TRP A 228 9.80 0.34 6.00
C TRP A 228 8.52 -0.29 5.48
N VAL A 229 8.33 -1.58 5.70
CA VAL A 229 7.18 -2.35 5.22
C VAL A 229 6.54 -3.07 6.39
N VAL A 230 5.23 -2.94 6.53
CA VAL A 230 4.45 -3.78 7.44
C VAL A 230 4.42 -5.19 6.89
N THR A 231 4.91 -6.12 7.69
CA THR A 231 5.08 -7.53 7.31
C THR A 231 4.60 -8.46 8.44
N GLY A 232 4.75 -9.73 8.29
CA GLY A 232 4.38 -10.76 9.23
C GLY A 232 3.80 -11.98 8.54
N ASN A 233 3.29 -12.91 9.31
CA ASN A 233 2.58 -14.07 8.79
C ASN A 233 1.09 -13.74 8.66
N ASN A 234 0.48 -14.05 7.51
CA ASN A 234 -0.95 -13.79 7.24
C ASN A 234 -1.91 -14.64 8.09
N SER A 235 -1.45 -15.66 8.79
CA SER A 235 -2.36 -16.62 9.43
C SER A 235 -2.70 -16.34 10.89
N ASN A 236 -1.77 -15.97 11.74
CA ASN A 236 -2.06 -15.74 13.18
C ASN A 236 -1.06 -14.79 13.83
N SER A 237 -0.36 -13.99 13.03
CA SER A 237 0.84 -13.29 13.46
C SER A 237 0.59 -12.31 14.61
N TYR A 238 -0.53 -11.62 14.56
CA TYR A 238 -0.76 -10.53 15.53
C TYR A 238 -1.28 -11.02 16.87
N ALA A 239 -2.24 -11.94 16.88
CA ALA A 239 -2.74 -12.56 18.10
C ALA A 239 -1.64 -13.31 18.87
N GLU A 240 -0.64 -13.81 18.16
CA GLU A 240 0.50 -14.54 18.72
C GLU A 240 1.76 -13.66 18.88
N GLY A 241 1.67 -12.36 18.60
CA GLY A 241 2.82 -11.45 18.67
C GLY A 241 3.84 -11.65 17.54
N LYS A 242 3.40 -12.06 16.36
CA LYS A 242 4.27 -12.29 15.19
C LYS A 242 4.16 -11.19 14.14
N ALA A 243 3.50 -10.08 14.44
CA ALA A 243 3.52 -8.89 13.62
C ALA A 243 4.91 -8.29 13.58
N GLY A 244 5.26 -7.64 12.48
CA GLY A 244 6.57 -7.05 12.35
C GLY A 244 6.68 -6.06 11.22
N LEU A 245 7.89 -5.56 11.09
CA LEU A 245 8.30 -4.65 10.03
C LEU A 245 9.60 -5.16 9.42
N ASN A 246 9.78 -4.89 8.13
CA ASN A 246 11.07 -5.04 7.47
C ASN A 246 11.54 -3.67 6.98
N LYS A 247 12.85 -3.41 7.13
CA LYS A 247 13.51 -2.23 6.56
C LYS A 247 14.32 -2.67 5.35
N TYR A 248 14.09 -2.02 4.21
CA TYR A 248 14.82 -2.26 2.97
C TYR A 248 15.55 -1.01 2.51
N ASP A 249 16.71 -1.19 1.88
CA ASP A 249 17.34 -0.14 1.10
C ASP A 249 16.42 0.28 -0.05
N GLY A 250 16.07 1.56 -0.11
CA GLY A 250 15.10 2.07 -1.07
C GLY A 250 15.59 2.12 -2.53
N LYS A 251 16.88 1.85 -2.77
CA LYS A 251 17.45 1.82 -4.13
C LYS A 251 17.65 0.41 -4.63
N THR A 252 18.15 -0.46 -3.75
CA THR A 252 18.55 -1.84 -4.13
C THR A 252 17.49 -2.87 -3.78
N GLY A 253 16.58 -2.58 -2.85
CA GLY A 253 15.66 -3.54 -2.28
C GLY A 253 16.31 -4.54 -1.32
N GLN A 254 17.57 -4.33 -0.92
CA GLN A 254 18.23 -5.19 0.04
C GLN A 254 17.57 -5.09 1.42
N LEU A 255 17.28 -6.21 2.04
CA LEU A 255 16.78 -6.26 3.42
C LEU A 255 17.89 -5.81 4.39
N LEU A 256 17.63 -4.73 5.11
CA LEU A 256 18.58 -4.12 6.06
C LEU A 256 18.32 -4.54 7.50
N MET A 257 17.06 -4.78 7.86
CA MET A 257 16.64 -5.08 9.22
C MET A 257 15.28 -5.76 9.23
N THR A 258 15.08 -6.67 10.16
CA THR A 258 13.75 -7.17 10.54
C THR A 258 13.42 -6.68 11.96
N VAL A 259 12.13 -6.42 12.20
CA VAL A 259 11.63 -5.95 13.49
C VAL A 259 10.45 -6.81 13.90
N ASP A 260 10.50 -7.37 15.08
CA ASP A 260 9.41 -8.13 15.68
C ASP A 260 8.70 -7.28 16.73
N LEU A 261 7.38 -7.20 16.64
CA LEU A 261 6.57 -6.54 17.65
C LEU A 261 6.37 -7.45 18.86
N ALA A 262 6.46 -6.87 20.03
CA ALA A 262 6.20 -7.60 21.27
C ALA A 262 4.75 -8.12 21.30
N PRO A 263 4.49 -9.28 21.94
CA PRO A 263 3.12 -9.77 22.17
C PRO A 263 2.27 -8.71 22.86
N GLY A 264 1.01 -8.57 22.43
CA GLY A 264 0.10 -7.55 22.94
C GLY A 264 0.29 -6.15 22.34
N SER A 265 1.20 -6.00 21.38
CA SER A 265 1.32 -4.76 20.57
C SER A 265 0.08 -4.52 19.71
N CYS A 266 -0.11 -3.27 19.28
CA CYS A 266 -1.09 -2.94 18.25
C CYS A 266 -0.75 -3.64 16.93
N ASP A 267 -1.77 -4.01 16.16
CA ASP A 267 -1.63 -4.67 14.86
C ASP A 267 -1.38 -3.63 13.74
N PRO A 268 -0.17 -3.53 13.18
CA PRO A 268 0.11 -2.50 12.19
C PRO A 268 -0.53 -2.81 10.84
N HIS A 269 -1.18 -1.80 10.25
CA HIS A 269 -1.75 -1.81 8.91
C HIS A 269 -1.22 -0.66 8.07
N GLY A 270 -1.83 0.54 8.13
CA GLY A 270 -1.25 1.74 7.53
C GLY A 270 0.07 2.12 8.19
N LEU A 271 1.01 2.67 7.43
CA LEU A 271 2.33 3.06 7.95
C LEU A 271 2.76 4.40 7.38
N VAL A 272 3.27 5.28 8.24
CA VAL A 272 3.93 6.52 7.83
C VAL A 272 5.17 6.77 8.68
N TRP A 273 6.10 7.55 8.12
CA TRP A 273 7.24 8.12 8.83
C TRP A 273 6.96 9.61 9.08
N HIS A 274 7.02 10.03 10.33
CA HIS A 274 6.83 11.43 10.71
C HIS A 274 7.63 11.75 11.97
N ASP A 275 8.32 12.89 11.95
CA ASP A 275 9.16 13.37 13.06
C ASP A 275 10.12 12.33 13.62
N GLY A 276 10.79 11.59 12.71
CA GLY A 276 11.80 10.61 13.08
C GLY A 276 11.26 9.29 13.65
N ARG A 277 9.94 9.01 13.53
CA ARG A 277 9.31 7.80 14.07
C ARG A 277 8.32 7.20 13.10
N LEU A 278 8.07 5.91 13.26
CA LEU A 278 7.02 5.19 12.58
C LEU A 278 5.69 5.37 13.32
N ILE A 279 4.64 5.64 12.57
CA ILE A 279 3.25 5.73 13.05
C ILE A 279 2.41 4.77 12.21
N SER A 280 1.54 4.02 12.87
CA SER A 280 0.67 3.04 12.23
C SER A 280 -0.75 3.10 12.78
N CYS A 281 -1.65 2.32 12.21
CA CYS A 281 -3.02 2.15 12.68
C CYS A 281 -3.36 0.67 12.85
N ASP A 282 -4.23 0.37 13.80
CA ASP A 282 -4.77 -0.98 14.03
C ASP A 282 -6.17 -1.07 13.43
N ALA A 283 -6.31 -1.77 12.32
CA ALA A 283 -7.58 -1.95 11.64
C ALA A 283 -8.57 -2.83 12.44
N GLY A 284 -8.08 -3.62 13.38
CA GLY A 284 -8.91 -4.52 14.18
C GLY A 284 -9.35 -5.79 13.45
N ILE A 285 -9.18 -5.85 12.13
CA ILE A 285 -9.62 -6.98 11.29
C ILE A 285 -8.40 -7.72 10.76
N HIS A 286 -8.18 -8.94 11.23
CA HIS A 286 -7.10 -9.79 10.74
C HIS A 286 -7.41 -11.28 10.99
N PRO A 287 -6.89 -12.22 10.21
CA PRO A 287 -7.08 -13.66 10.44
C PRO A 287 -6.78 -14.14 11.86
N GLY A 288 -5.82 -13.53 12.55
CA GLY A 288 -5.51 -13.83 13.95
C GLY A 288 -6.59 -13.44 14.95
N TRP A 289 -7.54 -12.59 14.55
CA TRP A 289 -8.64 -12.09 15.40
C TRP A 289 -10.00 -12.63 14.98
N LYS A 290 -10.07 -13.87 14.47
CA LYS A 290 -11.31 -14.50 13.99
C LYS A 290 -12.45 -14.39 15.00
N GLY A 291 -13.58 -13.80 14.55
CA GLY A 291 -14.76 -13.63 15.38
C GLY A 291 -14.66 -12.55 16.45
N MET A 292 -13.55 -11.81 16.50
CA MET A 292 -13.33 -10.71 17.42
C MET A 292 -12.43 -9.64 16.77
N GLU A 293 -12.47 -8.42 17.29
CA GLU A 293 -11.55 -7.37 16.90
C GLU A 293 -10.28 -7.39 17.76
N SER A 294 -9.19 -6.83 17.24
CA SER A 294 -8.01 -6.53 18.05
C SER A 294 -8.38 -5.66 19.25
N PRO A 295 -7.82 -5.87 20.45
CA PRO A 295 -8.05 -5.02 21.62
C PRO A 295 -7.57 -3.58 21.41
N HIS A 296 -6.84 -3.31 20.32
CA HIS A 296 -6.36 -1.99 19.91
C HIS A 296 -7.08 -1.44 18.68
N SER A 297 -8.16 -2.10 18.24
CA SER A 297 -8.96 -1.70 17.08
C SER A 297 -9.29 -0.22 17.08
N GLY A 298 -9.03 0.45 15.97
CA GLY A 298 -9.30 1.86 15.78
C GLY A 298 -8.24 2.83 16.34
N TYR A 299 -7.17 2.34 16.97
CA TYR A 299 -6.11 3.23 17.46
C TYR A 299 -5.07 3.54 16.38
N ILE A 300 -4.64 4.80 16.38
CA ILE A 300 -3.39 5.27 15.79
C ILE A 300 -2.32 5.16 16.88
N PHE A 301 -1.14 4.67 16.52
CA PHE A 301 -0.08 4.38 17.47
C PHE A 301 1.31 4.62 16.88
N SER A 302 2.27 4.93 17.72
CA SER A 302 3.69 5.00 17.36
C SER A 302 4.38 3.66 17.58
N ILE A 303 5.43 3.41 16.82
CA ILE A 303 6.31 2.23 16.91
C ILE A 303 7.70 2.70 17.28
N GLU A 304 8.22 2.20 18.39
CA GLU A 304 9.57 2.46 18.89
C GLU A 304 10.41 1.18 18.76
N ILE A 305 11.50 1.27 18.02
CA ILE A 305 12.46 0.16 17.84
C ILE A 305 13.45 0.17 18.99
N VAL A 306 13.62 -0.97 19.64
CA VAL A 306 14.46 -1.16 20.84
C VAL A 306 15.55 -2.20 20.62
#